data_3a7b4d8a62c43a1897c4652e89223108
#
_entry.id   3a7b4d8a62c43a1897c4652e89223108
#
_cell.length_a   1.000
_cell.length_b   1.000
_cell.length_c   1.000
_cell.angle_alpha   90.00
_cell.angle_beta   90.00
_cell.angle_gamma   90.00
#
_symmetry.space_group_name_H-M   'P 1'
#
loop_
_entity.id
_entity.type
_entity.pdbx_description
1 polymer ?
#
loop_
_entity_poly.entity_id
_entity_poly.type
_entity_poly.pdbx_seq_one_letter_code
_entity_poly.pdbx_strand_id
1 'polypeptide(L)'
;MKTMIFILTLSALTVTAKTDRDCSNAHSSAENAYSCCKKAYNSDSWDDTKTYLKKAKYSFEAAMTYAEDDDCKCDDAHNAADDGYSYAKRGYNSTVWEETKVFARKAKNSADYAMSYANDCND
;
A
#
# COMPACT_ATOMS: atom_id res chain seq x y z
N MET A 1 16.36 -1.07 -49.45
CA MET A 1 17.30 -1.75 -48.60
C MET A 1 17.56 -1.03 -47.31
N LYS A 2 17.71 0.21 -47.34
CA LYS A 2 17.92 0.96 -46.12
C LYS A 2 16.73 0.88 -45.19
N THR A 3 15.67 0.51 -45.73
CA THR A 3 14.43 0.46 -44.99
C THR A 3 14.43 -0.51 -43.81
N MET A 4 15.21 -1.54 -43.93
CA MET A 4 15.27 -2.52 -42.88
C MET A 4 15.62 -1.93 -41.56
N ILE A 5 16.52 -1.02 -41.58
CA ILE A 5 17.11 -0.50 -40.38
C ILE A 5 16.12 0.11 -39.43
N PHE A 6 15.23 0.93 -39.96
CA PHE A 6 14.31 1.57 -39.04
C PHE A 6 13.22 0.65 -38.53
N ILE A 7 13.02 -0.45 -39.19
CA ILE A 7 12.08 -1.43 -38.68
C ILE A 7 12.54 -1.97 -37.35
N LEU A 8 13.82 -2.19 -37.25
CA LEU A 8 14.40 -2.70 -36.02
C LEU A 8 14.25 -1.74 -34.87
N THR A 9 14.42 -0.48 -35.18
CA THR A 9 14.28 0.51 -34.13
C THR A 9 12.87 0.56 -33.58
N LEU A 10 11.91 0.35 -34.43
CA LEU A 10 10.54 0.32 -34.00
C LEU A 10 10.28 -0.76 -32.98
N SER A 11 10.85 -1.91 -33.22
CA SER A 11 10.65 -3.00 -32.28
C SER A 11 11.21 -2.68 -30.93
N ALA A 12 12.33 -2.04 -30.90
CA ALA A 12 12.96 -1.67 -29.64
C ALA A 12 12.05 -0.75 -28.83
N LEU A 13 11.44 0.18 -29.48
CA LEU A 13 10.55 1.10 -28.79
C LEU A 13 9.37 0.40 -28.16
N THR A 14 8.83 -0.54 -28.87
CA THR A 14 7.67 -1.27 -28.38
C THR A 14 7.98 -2.01 -27.09
N VAL A 15 9.13 -2.60 -27.05
CA VAL A 15 9.52 -3.38 -25.87
C VAL A 15 9.64 -2.50 -24.65
N THR A 16 10.25 -1.35 -24.80
CA THR A 16 10.46 -0.45 -23.69
C THR A 16 9.15 -0.02 -23.04
N ALA A 17 8.15 0.21 -23.84
CA ALA A 17 6.88 0.74 -23.35
C ALA A 17 6.15 -0.21 -22.41
N LYS A 18 6.50 -1.48 -22.40
CA LYS A 18 5.75 -2.45 -21.61
C LYS A 18 6.25 -2.70 -20.21
N THR A 19 7.42 -2.25 -19.90
CA THR A 19 8.04 -2.62 -18.64
C THR A 19 7.72 -1.67 -17.50
N ASP A 20 7.23 -0.49 -17.81
CA ASP A 20 6.99 0.51 -16.78
C ASP A 20 5.75 0.20 -15.98
N ARG A 21 5.91 0.18 -14.68
CA ARG A 21 4.80 0.07 -13.74
C ARG A 21 4.76 1.32 -12.88
N ASP A 22 3.57 1.70 -12.50
CA ASP A 22 3.37 2.85 -11.63
C ASP A 22 2.55 2.44 -10.43
N CYS A 23 3.23 2.22 -9.32
CA CYS A 23 2.60 1.90 -8.05
C CYS A 23 2.65 3.07 -7.07
N SER A 24 2.86 4.28 -7.59
CA SER A 24 2.97 5.47 -6.75
C SER A 24 1.77 5.70 -5.86
N ASN A 25 0.58 5.50 -6.40
CA ASN A 25 -0.65 5.70 -5.63
C ASN A 25 -0.80 4.65 -4.54
N ALA A 26 -0.42 3.41 -4.85
CA ALA A 26 -0.44 2.35 -3.84
C ALA A 26 0.55 2.68 -2.72
N HIS A 27 1.73 3.14 -3.09
CA HIS A 27 2.74 3.54 -2.11
C HIS A 27 2.25 4.69 -1.24
N SER A 28 1.69 5.73 -1.84
CA SER A 28 1.21 6.91 -1.11
C SER A 28 0.09 6.54 -0.15
N SER A 29 -0.82 5.68 -0.57
CA SER A 29 -1.92 5.24 0.29
C SER A 29 -1.41 4.41 1.46
N ALA A 30 -0.43 3.54 1.20
CA ALA A 30 0.19 2.75 2.26
C ALA A 30 0.95 3.65 3.24
N GLU A 31 1.57 4.70 2.74
CA GLU A 31 2.25 5.69 3.57
C GLU A 31 1.26 6.41 4.47
N ASN A 32 0.10 6.78 3.94
CA ASN A 32 -0.96 7.38 4.74
C ASN A 32 -1.44 6.42 5.82
N ALA A 33 -1.60 5.15 5.47
CA ALA A 33 -1.98 4.13 6.44
C ALA A 33 -0.93 4.00 7.54
N TYR A 34 0.34 4.01 7.16
CA TYR A 34 1.44 3.95 8.10
C TYR A 34 1.38 5.10 9.09
N SER A 35 1.19 6.31 8.59
CA SER A 35 1.12 7.50 9.41
C SER A 35 -0.06 7.42 10.41
N CYS A 36 -1.21 6.98 9.93
CA CYS A 36 -2.39 6.83 10.80
C CYS A 36 -2.15 5.76 11.87
N CYS A 37 -1.55 4.64 11.50
CA CYS A 37 -1.28 3.57 12.46
C CYS A 37 -0.26 4.01 13.50
N LYS A 38 0.74 4.77 13.08
CA LYS A 38 1.75 5.31 14.00
C LYS A 38 1.12 6.25 15.00
N LYS A 39 0.25 7.12 14.54
CA LYS A 39 -0.49 8.04 15.42
C LYS A 39 -1.40 7.27 16.37
N ALA A 40 -2.06 6.23 15.86
CA ALA A 40 -2.89 5.37 16.69
C ALA A 40 -2.07 4.72 17.81
N TYR A 41 -0.92 4.18 17.45
CA TYR A 41 -0.06 3.49 18.40
C TYR A 41 0.50 4.44 19.44
N ASN A 42 0.81 5.67 19.06
CA ASN A 42 1.44 6.66 19.95
C ASN A 42 0.45 7.49 20.74
N SER A 43 -0.84 7.37 20.48
CA SER A 43 -1.85 8.18 21.17
C SER A 43 -2.06 7.70 22.61
N ASP A 44 -2.32 8.67 23.49
CA ASP A 44 -2.66 8.38 24.89
C ASP A 44 -4.16 8.31 25.09
N SER A 45 -4.95 8.61 24.09
CA SER A 45 -6.40 8.60 24.14
C SER A 45 -6.93 7.42 23.35
N TRP A 46 -7.78 6.62 23.98
CA TRP A 46 -8.38 5.47 23.30
C TRP A 46 -9.26 5.92 22.14
N ASP A 47 -10.03 6.98 22.32
CA ASP A 47 -10.88 7.50 21.27
C ASP A 47 -10.06 7.96 20.06
N ASP A 48 -8.95 8.64 20.31
CA ASP A 48 -8.06 9.08 19.24
C ASP A 48 -7.42 7.89 18.53
N THR A 49 -6.99 6.89 19.30
CA THR A 49 -6.42 5.67 18.75
C THR A 49 -7.42 5.02 17.78
N LYS A 50 -8.66 4.89 18.20
CA LYS A 50 -9.70 4.28 17.36
C LYS A 50 -9.99 5.13 16.12
N THR A 51 -10.00 6.44 16.27
CA THR A 51 -10.21 7.35 15.14
C THR A 51 -9.11 7.19 14.11
N TYR A 52 -7.87 7.12 14.56
CA TYR A 52 -6.74 6.93 13.64
C TYR A 52 -6.79 5.55 12.98
N LEU A 53 -7.19 4.51 13.71
CA LEU A 53 -7.34 3.17 13.11
C LEU A 53 -8.43 3.14 12.05
N LYS A 54 -9.51 3.89 12.27
CA LYS A 54 -10.56 4.01 11.26
C LYS A 54 -10.02 4.66 9.99
N LYS A 55 -9.24 5.72 10.14
CA LYS A 55 -8.59 6.38 9.01
C LYS A 55 -7.62 5.44 8.31
N ALA A 56 -6.88 4.67 9.09
CA ALA A 56 -5.96 3.69 8.53
C ALA A 56 -6.69 2.65 7.68
N LYS A 57 -7.85 2.18 8.14
CA LYS A 57 -8.66 1.24 7.36
C LYS A 57 -8.93 1.77 5.95
N TYR A 58 -9.37 3.01 5.85
CA TYR A 58 -9.66 3.61 4.55
C TYR A 58 -8.42 3.74 3.69
N SER A 59 -7.30 4.09 4.29
CA SER A 59 -6.04 4.18 3.56
C SER A 59 -5.56 2.83 3.05
N PHE A 60 -5.75 1.77 3.84
CA PHE A 60 -5.44 0.41 3.41
C PHE A 60 -6.33 -0.03 2.25
N GLU A 61 -7.62 0.32 2.30
CA GLU A 61 -8.52 0.00 1.20
C GLU A 61 -8.07 0.68 -0.08
N ALA A 62 -7.68 1.94 0.01
CA ALA A 62 -7.16 2.66 -1.15
C ALA A 62 -5.88 2.02 -1.66
N ALA A 63 -4.98 1.61 -0.75
CA ALA A 63 -3.74 0.95 -1.14
C ALA A 63 -4.02 -0.36 -1.87
N MET A 64 -4.99 -1.14 -1.40
CA MET A 64 -5.38 -2.38 -2.08
C MET A 64 -5.89 -2.10 -3.48
N THR A 65 -6.77 -1.12 -3.61
CA THR A 65 -7.35 -0.77 -4.91
C THR A 65 -6.28 -0.33 -5.89
N TYR A 66 -5.38 0.55 -5.46
CA TYR A 66 -4.31 1.03 -6.34
C TYR A 66 -3.30 -0.07 -6.68
N ALA A 67 -3.06 -0.99 -5.75
CA ALA A 67 -2.15 -2.10 -6.03
C ALA A 67 -2.69 -3.04 -7.08
N GLU A 68 -4.02 -3.13 -7.22
CA GLU A 68 -4.67 -3.98 -8.22
C GLU A 68 -4.85 -3.30 -9.57
N ASP A 69 -4.68 -1.98 -9.64
CA ASP A 69 -4.84 -1.25 -10.89
C ASP A 69 -3.94 -1.82 -11.98
N ASP A 70 -4.39 -1.72 -13.21
CA ASP A 70 -3.67 -2.23 -14.37
C ASP A 70 -2.25 -1.67 -14.48
N ASP A 71 -2.06 -0.45 -14.04
CA ASP A 71 -0.75 0.21 -14.09
C ASP A 71 0.22 -0.35 -13.07
N CYS A 72 -0.27 -0.89 -11.98
CA CYS A 72 0.57 -1.36 -10.87
C CYS A 72 0.65 -2.90 -10.81
N LYS A 73 -0.46 -3.56 -10.62
CA LYS A 73 -0.56 -5.03 -10.51
C LYS A 73 0.49 -5.62 -9.61
N CYS A 74 0.52 -5.14 -8.39
CA CYS A 74 1.48 -5.60 -7.39
C CYS A 74 0.77 -6.42 -6.32
N ASP A 75 0.77 -7.73 -6.49
CA ASP A 75 0.07 -8.64 -5.58
C ASP A 75 0.61 -8.58 -4.16
N ASP A 76 1.91 -8.46 -4.02
CA ASP A 76 2.52 -8.40 -2.69
C ASP A 76 2.08 -7.14 -1.93
N ALA A 77 2.02 -6.00 -2.61
CA ALA A 77 1.55 -4.77 -1.99
C ALA A 77 0.07 -4.87 -1.61
N HIS A 78 -0.72 -5.48 -2.50
CA HIS A 78 -2.13 -5.71 -2.22
C HIS A 78 -2.32 -6.56 -0.98
N ASN A 79 -1.60 -7.67 -0.91
CA ASN A 79 -1.74 -8.61 0.21
C ASN A 79 -1.29 -7.98 1.53
N ALA A 80 -0.22 -7.21 1.51
CA ALA A 80 0.26 -6.53 2.71
C ALA A 80 -0.77 -5.48 3.17
N ALA A 81 -1.37 -4.75 2.23
CA ALA A 81 -2.40 -3.78 2.57
C ALA A 81 -3.66 -4.47 3.12
N ASP A 82 -4.01 -5.62 2.59
CA ASP A 82 -5.13 -6.41 3.09
C ASP A 82 -4.90 -6.84 4.54
N ASP A 83 -3.69 -7.30 4.84
CA ASP A 83 -3.33 -7.65 6.21
C ASP A 83 -3.45 -6.43 7.12
N GLY A 84 -2.96 -5.29 6.66
CA GLY A 84 -3.05 -4.05 7.42
C GLY A 84 -4.49 -3.64 7.68
N TYR A 85 -5.32 -3.76 6.68
CA TYR A 85 -6.74 -3.49 6.81
C TYR A 85 -7.37 -4.36 7.91
N SER A 86 -7.06 -5.64 7.88
CA SER A 86 -7.58 -6.60 8.86
C SER A 86 -7.15 -6.24 10.28
N TYR A 87 -5.87 -5.92 10.46
CA TYR A 87 -5.37 -5.52 11.77
C TYR A 87 -5.99 -4.22 12.25
N ALA A 88 -6.11 -3.23 11.37
CA ALA A 88 -6.71 -1.95 11.73
C ALA A 88 -8.17 -2.12 12.14
N LYS A 89 -8.89 -2.98 11.42
CA LYS A 89 -10.28 -3.28 11.72
C LYS A 89 -10.41 -3.95 13.09
N ARG A 90 -9.56 -4.92 13.37
CA ARG A 90 -9.57 -5.62 14.65
C ARG A 90 -9.26 -4.66 15.80
N GLY A 91 -8.28 -3.80 15.59
CA GLY A 91 -7.95 -2.80 16.62
C GLY A 91 -9.09 -1.83 16.86
N TYR A 92 -9.73 -1.39 15.79
CA TYR A 92 -10.87 -0.48 15.88
C TYR A 92 -12.03 -1.13 16.63
N ASN A 93 -12.25 -2.41 16.43
CA ASN A 93 -13.37 -3.14 17.04
C ASN A 93 -13.07 -3.72 18.42
N SER A 94 -11.83 -3.66 18.86
CA SER A 94 -11.46 -4.22 20.15
C SER A 94 -12.06 -3.40 21.29
N THR A 95 -12.43 -4.08 22.35
CA THR A 95 -12.92 -3.44 23.57
C THR A 95 -11.83 -3.35 24.64
N VAL A 96 -10.62 -3.80 24.33
CA VAL A 96 -9.49 -3.81 25.25
C VAL A 96 -8.43 -2.85 24.74
N TRP A 97 -8.09 -1.86 25.52
CA TRP A 97 -7.13 -0.81 25.15
C TRP A 97 -5.80 -1.38 24.68
N GLU A 98 -5.24 -2.29 25.46
CA GLU A 98 -3.93 -2.87 25.13
C GLU A 98 -3.96 -3.67 23.84
N GLU A 99 -5.05 -4.36 23.60
CA GLU A 99 -5.23 -5.14 22.37
C GLU A 99 -5.32 -4.21 21.17
N THR A 100 -6.04 -3.10 21.31
CA THR A 100 -6.12 -2.08 20.27
C THR A 100 -4.73 -1.58 19.88
N LYS A 101 -3.88 -1.35 20.89
CA LYS A 101 -2.52 -0.90 20.65
C LYS A 101 -1.67 -1.94 19.91
N VAL A 102 -1.82 -3.20 20.29
CA VAL A 102 -1.11 -4.29 19.62
C VAL A 102 -1.50 -4.35 18.15
N PHE A 103 -2.79 -4.24 17.86
CA PHE A 103 -3.25 -4.26 16.48
C PHE A 103 -2.79 -3.02 15.70
N ALA A 104 -2.73 -1.86 16.36
CA ALA A 104 -2.20 -0.66 15.72
C ALA A 104 -0.75 -0.86 15.29
N ARG A 105 0.06 -1.50 16.13
CA ARG A 105 1.45 -1.80 15.79
C ARG A 105 1.54 -2.79 14.63
N LYS A 106 0.72 -3.84 14.67
CA LYS A 106 0.72 -4.83 13.58
C LYS A 106 0.28 -4.21 12.27
N ALA A 107 -0.74 -3.35 12.31
CA ALA A 107 -1.19 -2.64 11.13
C ALA A 107 -0.10 -1.71 10.60
N LYS A 108 0.61 -1.03 11.50
CA LYS A 108 1.73 -0.17 11.11
C LYS A 108 2.80 -0.97 10.36
N ASN A 109 3.14 -2.13 10.85
CA ASN A 109 4.13 -2.98 10.20
C ASN A 109 3.66 -3.44 8.82
N SER A 110 2.37 -3.78 8.70
CA SER A 110 1.81 -4.17 7.39
C SER A 110 1.85 -3.00 6.41
N ALA A 111 1.62 -1.78 6.87
CA ALA A 111 1.72 -0.59 6.01
C ALA A 111 3.14 -0.41 5.51
N ASP A 112 4.12 -0.64 6.37
CA ASP A 112 5.53 -0.57 5.98
C ASP A 112 5.86 -1.59 4.90
N TYR A 113 5.40 -2.82 5.05
CA TYR A 113 5.57 -3.84 4.03
C TYR A 113 4.87 -3.45 2.72
N ALA A 114 3.66 -2.91 2.82
CA ALA A 114 2.94 -2.49 1.62
C ALA A 114 3.70 -1.40 0.86
N MET A 115 4.29 -0.45 1.57
CA MET A 115 5.12 0.59 0.96
C MET A 115 6.33 -0.02 0.25
N SER A 116 7.03 -0.92 0.93
CA SER A 116 8.20 -1.59 0.36
C SER A 116 7.87 -2.35 -0.90
N TYR A 117 6.80 -3.14 -0.83
CA TYR A 117 6.40 -3.93 -1.99
C TYR A 117 5.97 -3.04 -3.16
N ALA A 118 5.27 -1.94 -2.88
CA ALA A 118 4.87 -1.02 -3.93
C ALA A 118 6.11 -0.39 -4.60
N ASN A 119 7.13 -0.06 -3.81
CA ASN A 119 8.38 0.43 -4.37
C ASN A 119 9.08 -0.62 -5.23
N ASP A 120 9.08 -1.86 -4.77
CA ASP A 120 9.73 -2.95 -5.51
C ASP A 120 9.02 -3.23 -6.83
N CYS A 121 7.72 -2.99 -6.90
CA CYS A 121 6.94 -3.19 -8.11
C CYS A 121 7.07 -2.03 -9.09
N ASN A 122 7.51 -0.87 -8.63
CA ASN A 122 7.77 0.26 -9.53
C ASN A 122 9.00 -0.02 -10.37
N ASP A 123 8.90 0.20 -11.66
CA ASP A 123 10.06 0.01 -12.56
C ASP A 123 10.63 1.30 -13.09
#